data_165ba687541248e60403ed04331a6edb
#
_entry.id   165ba687541248e60403ed04331a6edb
#
_cell.length_a   1.000
_cell.length_b   1.000
_cell.length_c   1.000
_cell.angle_alpha   90.00
_cell.angle_beta   90.00
_cell.angle_gamma   90.00
#
_symmetry.space_group_name_H-M   'P 1'
#
loop_
_entity.id
_entity.type
_entity.pdbx_description
1 polymer ?
#
loop_
_entity_poly.entity_id
_entity_poly.type
_entity_poly.pdbx_seq_one_letter_code
_entity_poly.pdbx_strand_id
1 'polypeptide(L)'
;MAKYYSANFLRMLRNNVPIDAVISSLLKLEVRNAHERLRFRCPLCNNFHTATSHDTNLARCFDCQKNFNPIDLVMEVENCSFIDAVELLLESSDQ
;
A
#
# COMPACT_ATOMS: atom_id res chain seq x y z
N MET A 1 -21.24 13.06 -6.51
CA MET A 1 -21.32 12.17 -7.67
C MET A 1 -20.37 10.99 -7.49
N ALA A 2 -20.89 9.79 -7.63
CA ALA A 2 -20.06 8.59 -7.45
C ALA A 2 -19.13 8.42 -8.66
N LYS A 3 -17.85 8.14 -8.39
CA LYS A 3 -16.89 7.81 -9.42
C LYS A 3 -16.78 6.31 -9.52
N TYR A 4 -16.75 5.81 -10.74
CA TYR A 4 -16.60 4.39 -10.98
C TYR A 4 -15.29 4.11 -11.71
N TYR A 5 -14.59 3.09 -11.25
CA TYR A 5 -13.39 2.61 -11.89
C TYR A 5 -13.63 1.17 -12.31
N SER A 6 -13.24 0.83 -13.54
CA SER A 6 -13.41 -0.54 -14.04
C SER A 6 -12.54 -1.51 -13.25
N ALA A 7 -12.94 -2.78 -13.24
CA ALA A 7 -12.16 -3.82 -12.58
C ALA A 7 -10.75 -3.92 -13.19
N ASN A 8 -10.63 -3.77 -14.51
CA ASN A 8 -9.34 -3.78 -15.20
C ASN A 8 -8.46 -2.61 -14.78
N PHE A 9 -9.04 -1.42 -14.66
CA PHE A 9 -8.30 -0.24 -14.22
C PHE A 9 -7.78 -0.42 -12.79
N LEU A 10 -8.63 -0.89 -11.89
CA LEU A 10 -8.24 -1.12 -10.50
C LEU A 10 -7.15 -2.18 -10.38
N ARG A 11 -7.23 -3.23 -11.20
CA ARG A 11 -6.18 -4.26 -11.24
C ARG A 11 -4.86 -3.66 -11.71
N MET A 12 -4.89 -2.84 -12.76
CA MET A 12 -3.69 -2.13 -13.22
C MET A 12 -3.10 -1.26 -12.12
N LEU A 13 -3.94 -0.52 -11.43
CA LEU A 13 -3.50 0.38 -10.39
C LEU A 13 -2.81 -0.40 -9.25
N ARG A 14 -3.44 -1.50 -8.80
CA ARG A 14 -2.89 -2.34 -7.73
C ARG A 14 -1.57 -2.99 -8.12
N ASN A 15 -1.40 -3.34 -9.40
CA ASN A 15 -0.22 -4.05 -9.86
C ASN A 15 0.93 -3.13 -10.28
N ASN A 16 0.62 -1.91 -10.71
CA ASN A 16 1.61 -1.01 -11.30
C ASN A 16 2.12 0.06 -10.35
N VAL A 17 1.42 0.35 -9.27
CA VAL A 17 1.92 1.27 -8.25
C VAL A 17 2.76 0.47 -7.26
N PRO A 18 4.09 0.64 -7.24
CA PRO A 18 4.94 -0.22 -6.41
C PRO A 18 4.61 -0.06 -4.92
N ILE A 19 4.42 -1.17 -4.23
CA ILE A 19 4.05 -1.16 -2.81
C ILE A 19 5.13 -0.46 -1.97
N ASP A 20 6.40 -0.64 -2.31
CA ASP A 20 7.49 0.00 -1.60
C ASP A 20 7.42 1.52 -1.69
N ALA A 21 7.06 2.04 -2.86
CA ALA A 21 6.90 3.48 -3.07
C ALA A 21 5.70 4.02 -2.29
N VAL A 22 4.62 3.26 -2.22
CA VAL A 22 3.46 3.63 -1.42
C VAL A 22 3.83 3.76 0.05
N ILE A 23 4.56 2.79 0.57
CA ILE A 23 4.98 2.76 1.97
C ILE A 23 5.91 3.94 2.29
N SER A 24 6.95 4.14 1.49
CA SER A 24 8.01 5.09 1.83
C SER A 24 7.75 6.49 1.32
N SER A 25 7.23 6.64 0.11
CA SER A 25 7.10 7.96 -0.54
C SER A 25 5.74 8.58 -0.35
N LEU A 26 4.67 7.80 -0.53
CA LEU A 26 3.32 8.33 -0.42
C LEU A 26 2.86 8.43 1.03
N LEU A 27 2.93 7.33 1.77
CA LEU A 27 2.44 7.27 3.15
C LEU A 27 3.49 7.65 4.20
N LYS A 28 4.75 7.61 3.80
CA LYS A 28 5.88 7.97 4.68
C LYS A 28 5.87 7.19 5.99
N LEU A 29 5.55 5.90 5.89
CA LEU A 29 5.62 5.01 7.04
C LEU A 29 7.06 4.82 7.46
N GLU A 30 7.28 4.59 8.76
CA GLU A 30 8.60 4.27 9.24
C GLU A 30 9.05 2.95 8.63
N VAL A 31 10.25 2.93 8.04
CA VAL A 31 10.78 1.75 7.37
C VAL A 31 12.13 1.37 7.95
N ARG A 32 12.44 0.10 7.88
CA ARG A 32 13.75 -0.44 8.24
C ARG A 32 14.20 -1.39 7.13
N ASN A 33 15.45 -1.26 6.73
CA ASN A 33 16.04 -2.18 5.78
C ASN A 33 16.82 -3.25 6.54
N ALA A 34 16.45 -4.50 6.36
CA ALA A 34 17.12 -5.62 6.99
C ALA A 34 17.33 -6.71 5.94
N HIS A 35 18.59 -7.13 5.71
CA HIS A 35 18.91 -8.22 4.78
C HIS A 35 18.27 -8.02 3.40
N GLU A 36 18.39 -6.80 2.85
CA GLU A 36 17.88 -6.44 1.53
C GLU A 36 16.35 -6.48 1.44
N ARG A 37 15.68 -6.54 2.58
CA ARG A 37 14.21 -6.52 2.62
C ARG A 37 13.72 -5.26 3.30
N LEU A 38 12.66 -4.69 2.75
CA LEU A 38 12.01 -3.55 3.35
C LEU A 38 11.01 -4.04 4.41
N ARG A 39 11.19 -3.56 5.63
CA ARG A 39 10.22 -3.74 6.70
C ARG A 39 9.60 -2.40 7.01
N PHE A 40 8.31 -2.39 7.29
CA PHE A 40 7.59 -1.17 7.60
C PHE A 40 6.81 -1.33 8.89
N ARG A 41 6.51 -0.19 9.52
CA ARG A 41 5.67 -0.22 10.71
C ARG A 41 4.22 -0.51 10.30
N CYS A 42 3.66 -1.60 10.80
CA CYS A 42 2.28 -1.98 10.48
C CYS A 42 1.32 -0.92 11.02
N PRO A 43 0.38 -0.42 10.21
CA PRO A 43 -0.57 0.59 10.68
C PRO A 43 -1.58 0.07 11.70
N LEU A 44 -1.70 -1.24 11.85
CA LEU A 44 -2.65 -1.84 12.78
C LEU A 44 -2.02 -2.19 14.13
N CYS A 45 -0.83 -2.80 14.12
CA CYS A 45 -0.20 -3.27 15.36
C CYS A 45 1.08 -2.51 15.73
N ASN A 46 1.57 -1.64 14.86
CA ASN A 46 2.76 -0.81 15.05
C ASN A 46 4.08 -1.60 15.15
N ASN A 47 4.05 -2.88 14.85
CA ASN A 47 5.26 -3.72 14.86
C ASN A 47 5.90 -3.75 13.47
N PHE A 48 7.16 -4.21 13.43
CA PHE A 48 7.94 -4.28 12.19
C PHE A 48 8.06 -5.72 11.66
N HIS A 49 7.23 -6.64 12.13
CA HIS A 49 7.23 -8.01 11.62
C HIS A 49 6.42 -8.06 10.32
N THR A 50 6.97 -7.41 9.32
CA THR A 50 6.31 -7.16 8.02
C THR A 50 7.25 -7.49 6.87
N ALA A 51 6.67 -7.63 5.69
CA ALA A 51 7.44 -7.85 4.47
C ALA A 51 6.67 -7.32 3.28
N THR A 52 7.38 -7.03 2.20
CA THR A 52 6.77 -6.69 0.92
C THR A 52 7.15 -7.74 -0.11
N SER A 53 6.28 -7.95 -1.09
CA SER A 53 6.54 -8.86 -2.20
C SER A 53 6.40 -8.08 -3.51
N HIS A 54 7.47 -8.03 -4.28
CA HIS A 54 7.44 -7.36 -5.59
C HIS A 54 6.62 -8.14 -6.61
N ASP A 55 6.63 -9.47 -6.50
CA ASP A 55 5.91 -10.32 -7.46
C ASP A 55 4.40 -10.13 -7.37
N THR A 56 3.88 -10.00 -6.16
CA THR A 56 2.45 -9.84 -5.94
C THR A 56 2.06 -8.40 -5.65
N ASN A 57 3.04 -7.53 -5.46
CA ASN A 57 2.84 -6.12 -5.08
C ASN A 57 1.97 -5.97 -3.83
N LEU A 58 2.26 -6.81 -2.83
CA LEU A 58 1.53 -6.82 -1.55
C LEU A 58 2.47 -6.54 -0.40
N ALA A 59 1.92 -5.93 0.64
CA ALA A 59 2.57 -5.80 1.93
C ALA A 59 1.88 -6.74 2.92
N ARG A 60 2.67 -7.37 3.79
CA ARG A 60 2.11 -8.32 4.76
C ARG A 60 2.62 -8.01 6.15
N CYS A 61 1.71 -8.04 7.11
CA CYS A 61 2.06 -8.07 8.54
C CYS A 61 1.85 -9.50 9.05
N PHE A 62 2.92 -10.11 9.55
CA PHE A 62 2.86 -11.48 10.05
C PHE A 62 2.18 -11.57 11.42
N ASP A 63 2.26 -10.51 12.21
CA ASP A 63 1.59 -10.48 13.51
C ASP A 63 0.08 -10.38 13.35
N CYS A 64 -0.38 -9.52 12.42
CA CYS A 64 -1.80 -9.37 12.11
C CYS A 64 -2.31 -10.46 11.16
N GLN A 65 -1.41 -11.19 10.52
CA GLN A 65 -1.73 -12.18 9.48
C GLN A 65 -2.59 -11.56 8.38
N LYS A 66 -2.19 -10.38 7.93
CA LYS A 66 -2.98 -9.61 6.97
C LYS A 66 -2.12 -9.11 5.83
N ASN A 67 -2.68 -9.19 4.61
CA ASN A 67 -2.05 -8.66 3.40
C ASN A 67 -2.72 -7.35 3.03
N PHE A 68 -1.93 -6.42 2.51
CA PHE A 68 -2.41 -5.14 2.01
C PHE A 68 -1.95 -4.95 0.57
N ASN A 69 -2.87 -4.68 -0.34
CA ASN A 69 -2.49 -4.14 -1.64
C ASN A 69 -2.31 -2.62 -1.50
N PRO A 70 -1.83 -1.91 -2.55
CA PRO A 70 -1.64 -0.45 -2.43
C PRO A 70 -2.89 0.31 -1.99
N ILE A 71 -4.06 -0.07 -2.47
CA ILE A 71 -5.31 0.59 -2.11
C ILE A 71 -5.65 0.32 -0.64
N ASP A 72 -5.56 -0.95 -0.21
CA ASP A 72 -5.83 -1.33 1.17
C ASP A 72 -4.95 -0.57 2.15
N LEU A 73 -3.66 -0.46 1.81
CA LEU A 73 -2.70 0.17 2.70
C LEU A 73 -2.99 1.67 2.85
N VAL A 74 -3.32 2.35 1.76
CA VAL A 74 -3.68 3.76 1.82
C VAL A 74 -4.94 3.96 2.66
N MET A 75 -5.94 3.11 2.48
CA MET A 75 -7.18 3.19 3.28
C MET A 75 -6.91 3.06 4.77
N GLU A 76 -6.05 2.12 5.15
CA GLU A 76 -5.72 1.89 6.57
C GLU A 76 -4.93 3.04 7.17
N VAL A 77 -3.92 3.55 6.46
CA VAL A 77 -3.04 4.59 7.00
C VAL A 77 -3.74 5.95 7.03
N GLU A 78 -4.41 6.30 5.94
CA GLU A 78 -5.07 7.59 5.81
C GLU A 78 -6.49 7.61 6.38
N ASN A 79 -7.00 6.45 6.77
CA ASN A 79 -8.37 6.30 7.28
C ASN A 79 -9.38 6.95 6.33
N CYS A 80 -9.27 6.62 5.06
CA CYS A 80 -10.09 7.21 4.01
C CYS A 80 -10.89 6.15 3.27
N SER A 81 -11.80 6.61 2.40
CA SER A 81 -12.62 5.72 1.59
C SER A 81 -11.81 5.08 0.47
N PHE A 82 -12.39 4.04 -0.14
CA PHE A 82 -11.80 3.38 -1.30
C PHE A 82 -11.53 4.38 -2.44
N ILE A 83 -12.51 5.24 -2.73
CA ILE A 83 -12.37 6.23 -3.81
C ILE A 83 -11.25 7.22 -3.50
N ASP A 84 -11.17 7.70 -2.26
CA ASP A 84 -10.13 8.62 -1.85
C ASP A 84 -8.74 7.97 -1.97
N ALA A 85 -8.63 6.70 -1.60
CA ALA A 85 -7.37 5.97 -1.72
C ALA A 85 -6.95 5.84 -3.18
N VAL A 86 -7.88 5.51 -4.06
CA VAL A 86 -7.60 5.42 -5.50
C VAL A 86 -7.12 6.76 -6.05
N GLU A 87 -7.75 7.86 -5.65
CA GLU A 87 -7.36 9.19 -6.11
C GLU A 87 -5.97 9.56 -5.61
N LEU A 88 -5.62 9.24 -4.37
CA LEU A 88 -4.28 9.49 -3.85
C LEU A 88 -3.22 8.73 -4.63
N LEU A 89 -3.49 7.47 -4.95
CA LEU A 89 -2.56 6.66 -5.74
C LEU A 89 -2.41 7.22 -7.16
N LEU A 90 -3.49 7.68 -7.77
CA LEU A 90 -3.43 8.30 -9.10
C LEU A 90 -2.60 9.57 -9.09
N GLU A 91 -2.77 10.41 -8.10
CA GLU A 91 -1.99 11.64 -7.97
C GLU A 91 -0.51 11.33 -7.83
N SER A 92 -0.15 10.32 -7.05
CA SER A 92 1.25 9.98 -6.84
C SER A 92 1.90 9.35 -8.06
N SER A 93 1.13 8.65 -8.90
CA SER A 93 1.65 7.99 -10.08
C SER A 93 1.77 8.92 -11.30
N ASP A 94 1.22 10.11 -11.21
CA ASP A 94 1.19 11.09 -12.29
C ASP A 94 2.44 11.97 -12.35
N GLN A 95 3.47 11.61 -11.62
CA GLN A 95 4.71 12.39 -11.60
C GLN A 95 5.80 11.79 -12.46
#